data_45e00c3bfcc1d60cc90313521a17a04c
#
_entry.id   45e00c3bfcc1d60cc90313521a17a04c
#
_cell.length_a   1.000
_cell.length_b   1.000
_cell.length_c   1.000
_cell.angle_alpha   90.00
_cell.angle_beta   90.00
_cell.angle_gamma   90.00
#
_symmetry.space_group_name_H-M   'P 1'
#
loop_
_entity.id
_entity.type
_entity.pdbx_description
1 polymer ?
#
loop_
_entity_poly.entity_id
_entity_poly.type
_entity_poly.pdbx_seq_one_letter_code
_entity_poly.pdbx_strand_id
1 'polypeptide(L)'
;MTGKFVAYYRVSTTKQGINGLGMDAQRNAVMNYLDGGNWKLIAEFAEVESGKRNNRQELNKAIALCRKEGAILVIAKLDRLARNAAFLLNLRDSGVDFIAVDMPHADKFTVGIMALVAEKERDMISQRTRDGLAAAKRRGTKLGNPRPAQALKAAHTVNLARADAYAKSLLPVIQEIRAAHVTTLRGIAQCLNARGFKTPNGKTFKPQSVKNLVMRAASVMATPDPVAVNREIAKPPGKAAKPNRPKHSR
;
A
#
# COMPACT_ATOMS: atom_id res chain seq x y z
N MET A 1 1.20 3.21 36.44
CA MET A 1 0.75 4.40 35.70
C MET A 1 -0.76 4.51 35.79
N THR A 2 -1.30 5.72 35.80
CA THR A 2 -2.75 5.95 35.89
C THR A 2 -3.16 6.82 34.72
N GLY A 3 -4.21 6.46 33.98
CA GLY A 3 -4.72 7.28 32.91
C GLY A 3 -5.27 6.53 31.69
N LYS A 4 -5.65 7.30 30.68
CA LYS A 4 -6.11 6.80 29.38
C LYS A 4 -4.94 6.78 28.40
N PHE A 5 -4.79 5.69 27.65
CA PHE A 5 -3.72 5.49 26.67
C PHE A 5 -4.26 5.11 25.31
N VAL A 6 -3.57 5.57 24.27
CA VAL A 6 -3.80 5.16 22.86
C VAL A 6 -2.48 4.61 22.35
N ALA A 7 -2.47 3.37 21.87
CA ALA A 7 -1.26 2.73 21.36
C ALA A 7 -1.10 2.96 19.85
N TYR A 8 0.14 3.21 19.43
CA TYR A 8 0.50 3.33 18.04
C TYR A 8 1.64 2.37 17.67
N TYR A 9 1.39 1.58 16.64
CA TYR A 9 2.30 0.57 16.11
C TYR A 9 2.65 0.85 14.67
N ARG A 10 3.84 0.40 14.24
CA ARG A 10 4.27 0.56 12.86
C ARG A 10 4.96 -0.69 12.33
N VAL A 11 4.57 -1.13 11.13
CA VAL A 11 5.21 -2.20 10.39
C VAL A 11 5.65 -1.74 9.01
N SER A 12 6.81 -2.22 8.54
CA SER A 12 7.46 -1.71 7.33
C SER A 12 6.96 -2.33 6.03
N THR A 13 6.23 -3.46 6.07
CA THR A 13 5.67 -4.12 4.87
C THR A 13 4.37 -4.83 5.19
N THR A 14 3.49 -4.93 4.18
CA THR A 14 2.23 -5.69 4.28
C THR A 14 2.46 -7.16 4.67
N LYS A 15 3.58 -7.77 4.23
CA LYS A 15 3.94 -9.15 4.61
C LYS A 15 4.29 -9.29 6.09
N GLN A 16 4.99 -8.30 6.68
CA GLN A 16 5.30 -8.30 8.11
C GLN A 16 4.07 -7.94 8.97
N GLY A 17 3.14 -7.17 8.44
CA GLY A 17 1.84 -6.90 9.08
C GLY A 17 0.91 -8.10 9.04
N ILE A 18 0.92 -8.88 7.97
CA ILE A 18 0.07 -10.07 7.81
C ILE A 18 0.59 -11.26 8.63
N ASN A 19 1.91 -11.42 8.78
CA ASN A 19 2.50 -12.51 9.57
C ASN A 19 2.56 -12.23 11.08
N GLY A 20 2.07 -11.08 11.54
CA GLY A 20 1.81 -10.76 12.95
C GLY A 20 3.04 -10.55 13.84
N LEU A 21 4.12 -11.29 13.65
CA LEU A 21 5.26 -11.33 14.58
C LEU A 21 5.84 -9.96 14.98
N GLY A 22 5.94 -9.03 14.04
CA GLY A 22 6.45 -7.68 14.32
C GLY A 22 5.43 -6.76 15.01
N MET A 23 4.14 -7.00 14.81
CA MET A 23 3.04 -6.27 15.44
C MET A 23 2.81 -6.79 16.86
N ASP A 24 2.75 -8.12 17.02
CA ASP A 24 2.52 -8.77 18.31
C ASP A 24 3.65 -8.44 19.28
N ALA A 25 4.90 -8.42 18.82
CA ALA A 25 6.03 -8.01 19.64
C ALA A 25 5.91 -6.55 20.13
N GLN A 26 5.44 -5.64 19.28
CA GLN A 26 5.19 -4.25 19.67
C GLN A 26 4.02 -4.12 20.64
N ARG A 27 2.94 -4.87 20.40
CA ARG A 27 1.78 -4.90 21.28
C ARG A 27 2.15 -5.42 22.66
N ASN A 28 2.87 -6.53 22.73
CA ASN A 28 3.35 -7.11 23.98
C ASN A 28 4.28 -6.14 24.73
N ALA A 29 5.16 -5.43 24.02
CA ALA A 29 6.04 -4.43 24.65
C ALA A 29 5.24 -3.27 25.27
N VAL A 30 4.19 -2.79 24.61
CA VAL A 30 3.29 -1.75 25.15
C VAL A 30 2.51 -2.28 26.35
N MET A 31 1.94 -3.47 26.25
CA MET A 31 1.17 -4.08 27.33
C MET A 31 2.04 -4.29 28.58
N ASN A 32 3.25 -4.85 28.41
CA ASN A 32 4.20 -5.05 29.50
C ASN A 32 4.67 -3.71 30.13
N TYR A 33 4.81 -2.66 29.30
CA TYR A 33 5.17 -1.33 29.81
C TYR A 33 4.06 -0.71 30.65
N LEU A 34 2.80 -0.96 30.27
CA LEU A 34 1.63 -0.47 30.98
C LEU A 34 1.22 -1.39 32.15
N ASP A 35 1.80 -2.59 32.27
CA ASP A 35 1.42 -3.60 33.27
C ASP A 35 1.61 -3.08 34.71
N GLY A 36 0.72 -3.50 35.61
CA GLY A 36 0.76 -3.16 37.03
C GLY A 36 0.20 -1.79 37.42
N GLY A 37 -0.43 -1.03 36.51
CA GLY A 37 -1.02 0.28 36.77
C GLY A 37 -2.55 0.34 36.62
N ASN A 38 -3.16 1.38 37.21
CA ASN A 38 -4.57 1.71 36.97
C ASN A 38 -4.72 2.52 35.66
N TRP A 39 -4.70 1.84 34.53
CA TRP A 39 -4.71 2.44 33.20
C TRP A 39 -5.82 1.83 32.31
N LYS A 40 -6.21 2.56 31.30
CA LYS A 40 -7.18 2.11 30.28
C LYS A 40 -6.64 2.36 28.86
N LEU A 41 -6.38 1.29 28.13
CA LEU A 41 -6.09 1.36 26.69
C LEU A 41 -7.42 1.60 25.96
N ILE A 42 -7.59 2.78 25.32
CA ILE A 42 -8.83 3.18 24.65
C ILE A 42 -8.88 2.70 23.22
N ALA A 43 -7.75 2.74 22.52
CA ALA A 43 -7.63 2.32 21.13
C ALA A 43 -6.21 1.95 20.76
N GLU A 44 -6.09 1.17 19.68
CA GLU A 44 -4.83 0.78 19.05
C GLU A 44 -4.87 1.18 17.58
N PHE A 45 -3.79 1.79 17.09
CA PHE A 45 -3.63 2.19 15.70
C PHE A 45 -2.39 1.55 15.12
N ALA A 46 -2.53 0.93 13.95
CA ALA A 46 -1.44 0.24 13.27
C ALA A 46 -1.21 0.83 11.89
N GLU A 47 -0.01 1.35 11.64
CA GLU A 47 0.39 1.91 10.36
C GLU A 47 1.24 0.91 9.58
N VAL A 48 0.82 0.59 8.35
CA VAL A 48 1.63 -0.21 7.42
C VAL A 48 2.31 0.72 6.44
N GLU A 49 3.65 0.89 6.59
CA GLU A 49 4.40 1.76 5.69
C GLU A 49 4.68 1.08 4.36
N SER A 50 4.04 1.56 3.29
CA SER A 50 4.47 1.26 1.92
C SER A 50 5.42 2.35 1.46
N GLY A 51 6.67 1.99 1.13
CA GLY A 51 7.85 2.85 0.96
C GLY A 51 7.76 4.11 0.09
N LYS A 52 6.58 4.54 -0.39
CA LYS A 52 6.41 5.76 -1.20
C LYS A 52 5.35 6.73 -0.67
N ARG A 53 4.54 6.36 0.30
CA ARG A 53 3.47 7.24 0.81
C ARG A 53 3.67 7.54 2.29
N ASN A 54 4.16 8.74 2.58
CA ASN A 54 4.29 9.28 3.95
C ASN A 54 2.95 9.76 4.53
N ASN A 55 1.82 9.34 4.00
CA ASN A 55 0.51 9.75 4.51
C ASN A 55 0.15 8.85 5.71
N ARG A 56 0.51 9.29 6.90
CA ARG A 56 0.33 8.59 8.18
C ARG A 56 -1.06 8.85 8.73
N GLN A 57 -2.05 8.28 8.07
CA GLN A 57 -3.46 8.49 8.43
C GLN A 57 -3.77 7.92 9.82
N GLU A 58 -3.18 6.78 10.16
CA GLU A 58 -3.42 6.13 11.44
C GLU A 58 -2.79 6.91 12.61
N LEU A 59 -1.60 7.48 12.43
CA LEU A 59 -1.01 8.39 13.41
C LEU A 59 -1.89 9.62 13.65
N ASN A 60 -2.36 10.25 12.59
CA ASN A 60 -3.20 11.44 12.72
C ASN A 60 -4.52 11.14 13.45
N LYS A 61 -5.11 9.96 13.20
CA LYS A 61 -6.29 9.48 13.94
C LYS A 61 -5.97 9.25 15.42
N ALA A 62 -4.83 8.61 15.72
CA ALA A 62 -4.38 8.39 17.08
C ALA A 62 -4.20 9.71 17.84
N ILE A 63 -3.49 10.69 17.25
CA ILE A 63 -3.30 12.03 17.83
C ILE A 63 -4.64 12.74 18.04
N ALA A 64 -5.55 12.69 17.07
CA ALA A 64 -6.87 13.31 17.19
C ALA A 64 -7.69 12.68 18.34
N LEU A 65 -7.62 11.37 18.50
CA LEU A 65 -8.28 10.67 19.61
C LEU A 65 -7.64 11.02 20.97
N CYS A 66 -6.30 11.09 21.05
CA CYS A 66 -5.62 11.50 22.27
C CYS A 66 -6.06 12.92 22.70
N ARG A 67 -6.15 13.86 21.77
CA ARG A 67 -6.64 15.23 22.07
C ARG A 67 -8.07 15.23 22.57
N LYS A 68 -8.95 14.44 21.94
CA LYS A 68 -10.37 14.36 22.30
C LYS A 68 -10.57 13.78 23.70
N GLU A 69 -9.84 12.73 24.04
CA GLU A 69 -10.03 11.95 25.26
C GLU A 69 -9.10 12.38 26.41
N GLY A 70 -8.19 13.33 26.18
CA GLY A 70 -7.13 13.66 27.14
C GLY A 70 -6.23 12.46 27.42
N ALA A 71 -5.93 11.66 26.39
CA ALA A 71 -5.16 10.44 26.51
C ALA A 71 -3.70 10.62 26.12
N ILE A 72 -2.82 9.79 26.67
CA ILE A 72 -1.39 9.74 26.34
C ILE A 72 -1.17 8.78 25.17
N LEU A 73 -0.39 9.20 24.18
CA LEU A 73 0.01 8.37 23.06
C LEU A 73 1.18 7.45 23.43
N VAL A 74 0.99 6.14 23.37
CA VAL A 74 2.06 5.16 23.60
C VAL A 74 2.59 4.65 22.27
N ILE A 75 3.88 4.85 22.05
CA ILE A 75 4.61 4.45 20.85
C ILE A 75 5.52 3.26 21.19
N ALA A 76 5.31 2.13 20.53
CA ALA A 76 6.10 0.93 20.82
C ALA A 76 7.58 1.07 20.44
N LYS A 77 7.88 1.72 19.30
CA LYS A 77 9.25 1.91 18.79
C LYS A 77 9.44 3.29 18.17
N LEU A 78 10.03 4.18 18.92
CA LEU A 78 10.39 5.52 18.48
C LEU A 78 11.64 5.52 17.59
N ASP A 79 12.59 4.64 17.81
CA ASP A 79 13.85 4.52 17.06
C ASP A 79 13.61 4.36 15.54
N ARG A 80 12.63 3.55 15.17
CA ARG A 80 12.24 3.34 13.76
C ARG A 80 11.53 4.54 13.16
N LEU A 81 10.89 5.35 14.00
CA LEU A 81 10.17 6.55 13.61
C LEU A 81 11.11 7.75 13.52
N ALA A 82 12.20 7.73 14.30
CA ALA A 82 13.21 8.77 14.37
C ALA A 82 13.91 9.05 13.02
N ARG A 83 13.93 8.09 12.10
CA ARG A 83 14.46 8.29 10.73
C ARG A 83 13.64 9.26 9.88
N ASN A 84 12.50 9.69 10.35
CA ASN A 84 11.63 10.62 9.63
C ASN A 84 11.41 11.88 10.45
N ALA A 85 12.17 12.93 10.15
CA ALA A 85 12.09 14.23 10.83
C ALA A 85 10.66 14.79 10.84
N ALA A 86 9.92 14.67 9.74
CA ALA A 86 8.54 15.16 9.66
C ALA A 86 7.60 14.45 10.65
N PHE A 87 7.85 13.17 10.96
CA PHE A 87 7.10 12.46 11.98
C PHE A 87 7.39 13.03 13.37
N LEU A 88 8.67 13.19 13.70
CA LEU A 88 9.09 13.67 14.99
C LEU A 88 8.60 15.11 15.26
N LEU A 89 8.66 15.97 14.23
CA LEU A 89 8.13 17.32 14.30
C LEU A 89 6.61 17.32 14.50
N ASN A 90 5.87 16.50 13.75
CA ASN A 90 4.42 16.37 13.91
C ASN A 90 4.05 15.88 15.32
N LEU A 91 4.78 14.90 15.86
CA LEU A 91 4.59 14.40 17.20
C LEU A 91 4.84 15.49 18.24
N ARG A 92 5.98 16.21 18.15
CA ARG A 92 6.33 17.32 19.03
C ARG A 92 5.28 18.42 19.02
N ASP A 93 4.85 18.83 17.81
CA ASP A 93 3.93 19.96 17.61
C ASP A 93 2.45 19.55 17.78
N SER A 94 2.20 18.27 18.01
CA SER A 94 0.84 17.73 18.18
C SER A 94 0.12 18.26 19.42
N GLY A 95 0.86 18.74 20.43
CA GLY A 95 0.30 19.14 21.74
C GLY A 95 -0.18 17.96 22.59
N VAL A 96 0.02 16.71 22.14
CA VAL A 96 -0.33 15.48 22.85
C VAL A 96 0.88 15.00 23.65
N ASP A 97 0.63 14.51 24.88
CA ASP A 97 1.67 13.83 25.63
C ASP A 97 1.87 12.42 25.09
N PHE A 98 3.13 12.01 25.02
CA PHE A 98 3.48 10.70 24.49
C PHE A 98 4.53 9.99 25.35
N ILE A 99 4.55 8.68 25.25
CA ILE A 99 5.54 7.79 25.87
C ILE A 99 6.07 6.86 24.79
N ALA A 100 7.39 6.75 24.67
CA ALA A 100 8.03 5.76 23.81
C ALA A 100 8.50 4.58 24.67
N VAL A 101 8.04 3.38 24.38
CA VAL A 101 8.38 2.19 25.19
C VAL A 101 9.87 1.84 25.12
N ASP A 102 10.47 2.02 23.94
CA ASP A 102 11.91 1.82 23.71
C ASP A 102 12.79 2.98 24.22
N MET A 103 12.19 4.14 24.52
CA MET A 103 12.88 5.34 25.01
C MET A 103 12.01 6.08 26.04
N PRO A 104 11.80 5.53 27.27
CA PRO A 104 10.83 6.08 28.22
C PRO A 104 11.14 7.51 28.70
N HIS A 105 12.39 7.95 28.58
CA HIS A 105 12.84 9.29 28.94
C HIS A 105 12.83 10.28 27.77
N ALA A 106 12.36 9.87 26.60
CA ALA A 106 12.26 10.77 25.45
C ALA A 106 11.11 11.76 25.65
N ASP A 107 11.47 13.00 25.94
CA ASP A 107 10.56 14.13 26.02
C ASP A 107 10.45 14.91 24.69
N LYS A 108 9.65 15.96 24.68
CA LYS A 108 9.47 16.83 23.49
C LYS A 108 10.78 17.46 23.01
N PHE A 109 11.70 17.75 23.95
CA PHE A 109 13.01 18.33 23.61
C PHE A 109 13.91 17.27 22.94
N THR A 110 13.98 16.08 23.50
CA THR A 110 14.72 14.94 22.92
C THR A 110 14.23 14.62 21.52
N VAL A 111 12.91 14.55 21.33
CA VAL A 111 12.30 14.34 20.01
C VAL A 111 12.64 15.48 19.03
N GLY A 112 12.70 16.72 19.51
CA GLY A 112 13.13 17.85 18.71
C GLY A 112 14.57 17.71 18.20
N ILE A 113 15.50 17.32 19.09
CA ILE A 113 16.90 17.06 18.71
C ILE A 113 16.97 15.91 17.70
N MET A 114 16.27 14.80 17.94
CA MET A 114 16.23 13.66 17.02
C MET A 114 15.71 14.07 15.63
N ALA A 115 14.73 14.96 15.55
CA ALA A 115 14.22 15.49 14.31
C ALA A 115 15.28 16.27 13.53
N LEU A 116 16.03 17.15 14.21
CA LEU A 116 17.12 17.92 13.59
C LEU A 116 18.26 17.01 13.09
N VAL A 117 18.61 15.99 13.88
CA VAL A 117 19.62 15.00 13.47
C VAL A 117 19.14 14.21 12.23
N ALA A 118 17.91 13.73 12.23
CA ALA A 118 17.34 13.00 11.09
C ALA A 118 17.27 13.85 9.81
N GLU A 119 16.96 15.14 9.93
CA GLU A 119 16.99 16.09 8.81
C GLU A 119 18.42 16.24 8.27
N LYS A 120 19.38 16.47 9.17
CA LYS A 120 20.80 16.61 8.81
C LYS A 120 21.34 15.34 8.13
N GLU A 121 21.03 14.16 8.66
CA GLU A 121 21.44 12.89 8.05
C GLU A 121 20.86 12.72 6.65
N ARG A 122 19.60 13.06 6.45
CA ARG A 122 18.94 13.02 5.14
C ARG A 122 19.64 13.93 4.12
N ASP A 123 19.99 15.14 4.53
CA ASP A 123 20.69 16.10 3.70
C ASP A 123 22.08 15.61 3.34
N MET A 124 22.80 15.05 4.30
CA MET A 124 24.13 14.47 4.11
C MET A 124 24.08 13.27 3.13
N ILE A 125 23.10 12.38 3.27
CA ILE A 125 22.89 11.25 2.36
C ILE A 125 22.58 11.77 0.95
N SER A 126 21.72 12.77 0.82
CA SER A 126 21.37 13.40 -0.45
C SER A 126 22.60 14.02 -1.12
N GLN A 127 23.42 14.75 -0.35
CA GLN A 127 24.64 15.36 -0.86
C GLN A 127 25.65 14.29 -1.30
N ARG A 128 25.93 13.29 -0.47
CA ARG A 128 26.83 12.18 -0.83
C ARG A 128 26.37 11.46 -2.10
N THR A 129 25.06 11.27 -2.25
CA THR A 129 24.50 10.64 -3.46
C THR A 129 24.73 11.51 -4.69
N ARG A 130 24.50 12.82 -4.60
CA ARG A 130 24.75 13.76 -5.70
C ARG A 130 26.24 13.77 -6.09
N ASP A 131 27.13 13.82 -5.10
CA ASP A 131 28.57 13.83 -5.33
C ASP A 131 29.05 12.52 -5.95
N GLY A 132 28.54 11.38 -5.48
CA GLY A 132 28.81 10.07 -6.04
C GLY A 132 28.33 9.93 -7.49
N LEU A 133 27.10 10.41 -7.79
CA LEU A 133 26.57 10.42 -9.16
C LEU A 133 27.37 11.37 -10.07
N ALA A 134 27.77 12.53 -9.57
CA ALA A 134 28.62 13.48 -10.33
C ALA A 134 29.99 12.87 -10.65
N ALA A 135 30.61 12.18 -9.69
CA ALA A 135 31.86 11.46 -9.89
C ALA A 135 31.72 10.31 -10.90
N ALA A 136 30.64 9.54 -10.82
CA ALA A 136 30.32 8.47 -11.77
C ALA A 136 30.14 9.04 -13.20
N LYS A 137 29.43 10.15 -13.34
CA LYS A 137 29.25 10.85 -14.63
C LYS A 137 30.58 11.33 -15.22
N ARG A 138 31.46 11.89 -14.38
CA ARG A 138 32.83 12.32 -14.84
C ARG A 138 33.66 11.14 -15.34
N ARG A 139 33.48 9.93 -14.74
CA ARG A 139 34.14 8.71 -15.22
C ARG A 139 33.49 8.09 -16.46
N GLY A 140 32.52 8.77 -17.08
CA GLY A 140 31.82 8.27 -18.26
C GLY A 140 30.73 7.25 -18.01
N THR A 141 30.37 6.99 -16.76
CA THR A 141 29.29 6.06 -16.43
C THR A 141 27.95 6.62 -16.89
N LYS A 142 27.23 5.90 -17.74
CA LYS A 142 25.92 6.26 -18.22
C LYS A 142 24.90 6.04 -17.08
N LEU A 143 24.39 7.13 -16.50
CA LEU A 143 23.43 7.07 -15.42
C LEU A 143 22.02 6.80 -15.97
N GLY A 144 21.18 6.12 -15.17
CA GLY A 144 19.80 5.80 -15.52
C GLY A 144 19.58 4.31 -15.69
N ASN A 145 18.40 3.95 -16.19
CA ASN A 145 18.09 2.54 -16.44
C ASN A 145 18.91 2.03 -17.64
N PRO A 146 19.72 0.96 -17.51
CA PRO A 146 20.48 0.40 -18.61
C PRO A 146 19.62 -0.20 -19.73
N ARG A 147 18.35 -0.52 -19.43
CA ARG A 147 17.41 -1.13 -20.38
C ARG A 147 16.06 -0.39 -20.40
N PRO A 148 16.03 0.90 -20.80
CA PRO A 148 14.81 1.71 -20.70
C PRO A 148 13.68 1.18 -21.59
N ALA A 149 13.98 0.66 -22.77
CA ALA A 149 12.97 0.13 -23.69
C ALA A 149 12.27 -1.13 -23.13
N GLN A 150 13.02 -2.03 -22.48
CA GLN A 150 12.44 -3.22 -21.84
C GLN A 150 11.59 -2.85 -20.63
N ALA A 151 12.07 -1.92 -19.79
CA ALA A 151 11.32 -1.43 -18.63
C ALA A 151 10.03 -0.74 -19.06
N LEU A 152 10.06 0.04 -20.15
CA LEU A 152 8.88 0.71 -20.70
C LEU A 152 7.85 -0.31 -21.22
N LYS A 153 8.29 -1.34 -21.98
CA LYS A 153 7.42 -2.42 -22.43
C LYS A 153 6.76 -3.15 -21.26
N ALA A 154 7.55 -3.55 -20.25
CA ALA A 154 7.03 -4.22 -19.06
C ALA A 154 6.03 -3.34 -18.29
N ALA A 155 6.33 -2.06 -18.10
CA ALA A 155 5.42 -1.12 -17.47
C ALA A 155 4.13 -0.93 -18.28
N HIS A 156 4.23 -0.87 -19.60
CA HIS A 156 3.06 -0.78 -20.48
C HIS A 156 2.15 -2.01 -20.37
N THR A 157 2.72 -3.22 -20.38
CA THR A 157 1.96 -4.47 -20.21
C THR A 157 1.23 -4.51 -18.86
N VAL A 158 1.91 -4.16 -17.76
CA VAL A 158 1.29 -4.12 -16.43
C VAL A 158 0.18 -3.08 -16.37
N ASN A 159 0.40 -1.89 -16.94
CA ASN A 159 -0.62 -0.83 -16.96
C ASN A 159 -1.83 -1.22 -17.81
N LEU A 160 -1.59 -1.91 -18.92
CA LEU A 160 -2.64 -2.42 -19.80
C LEU A 160 -3.51 -3.45 -19.03
N ALA A 161 -2.88 -4.47 -18.45
CA ALA A 161 -3.58 -5.50 -17.68
C ALA A 161 -4.38 -4.91 -16.50
N ARG A 162 -3.82 -3.90 -15.81
CA ARG A 162 -4.52 -3.18 -14.73
C ARG A 162 -5.74 -2.42 -15.23
N ALA A 163 -5.62 -1.77 -16.39
CA ALA A 163 -6.74 -1.05 -17.00
C ALA A 163 -7.82 -2.00 -17.52
N ASP A 164 -7.44 -3.19 -18.02
CA ASP A 164 -8.38 -4.23 -18.46
C ASP A 164 -9.14 -4.83 -17.27
N ALA A 165 -8.44 -5.16 -16.19
CA ALA A 165 -9.06 -5.65 -14.96
C ALA A 165 -10.05 -4.62 -14.37
N TYR A 166 -9.67 -3.34 -14.38
CA TYR A 166 -10.54 -2.27 -13.92
C TYR A 166 -11.78 -2.11 -14.83
N ALA A 167 -11.62 -2.19 -16.13
CA ALA A 167 -12.75 -2.14 -17.08
C ALA A 167 -13.72 -3.31 -16.87
N LYS A 168 -13.20 -4.52 -16.66
CA LYS A 168 -14.00 -5.71 -16.32
C LYS A 168 -14.78 -5.53 -15.02
N SER A 169 -14.17 -4.98 -13.97
CA SER A 169 -14.82 -4.81 -12.67
C SER A 169 -15.95 -3.79 -12.68
N LEU A 170 -15.90 -2.77 -13.54
CA LEU A 170 -16.97 -1.76 -13.65
C LEU A 170 -18.06 -2.08 -14.66
N LEU A 171 -17.86 -3.08 -15.52
CA LEU A 171 -18.84 -3.43 -16.54
C LEU A 171 -20.22 -3.81 -15.97
N PRO A 172 -20.34 -4.65 -14.92
CA PRO A 172 -21.63 -4.98 -14.31
C PRO A 172 -22.36 -3.73 -13.80
N VAL A 173 -21.65 -2.80 -13.17
CA VAL A 173 -22.22 -1.55 -12.66
C VAL A 173 -22.74 -0.67 -13.79
N ILE A 174 -22.04 -0.61 -14.92
CA ILE A 174 -22.49 0.13 -16.11
C ILE A 174 -23.71 -0.54 -16.75
N GLN A 175 -23.77 -1.87 -16.76
CA GLN A 175 -24.95 -2.61 -17.25
C GLN A 175 -26.17 -2.35 -16.38
N GLU A 176 -26.03 -2.36 -15.06
CA GLU A 176 -27.08 -2.00 -14.11
C GLU A 176 -27.60 -0.57 -14.35
N ILE A 177 -26.69 0.41 -14.52
CA ILE A 177 -27.07 1.80 -14.81
C ILE A 177 -27.83 1.89 -16.14
N ARG A 178 -27.45 1.15 -17.15
CA ARG A 178 -28.15 1.08 -18.44
C ARG A 178 -29.52 0.43 -18.33
N ALA A 179 -29.65 -0.62 -17.53
CA ALA A 179 -30.93 -1.27 -17.24
C ALA A 179 -31.92 -0.32 -16.54
N ALA A 180 -31.42 0.66 -15.79
CA ALA A 180 -32.19 1.75 -15.21
C ALA A 180 -32.50 2.90 -16.23
N HIS A 181 -32.47 2.61 -17.53
CA HIS A 181 -32.76 3.55 -18.65
C HIS A 181 -31.79 4.73 -18.79
N VAL A 182 -30.63 4.72 -18.11
CA VAL A 182 -29.58 5.74 -18.30
C VAL A 182 -28.62 5.29 -19.39
N THR A 183 -28.88 5.71 -20.63
CA THR A 183 -28.10 5.24 -21.83
C THR A 183 -27.02 6.22 -22.26
N THR A 184 -27.10 7.51 -21.86
CA THR A 184 -26.15 8.54 -22.29
C THR A 184 -24.82 8.43 -21.53
N LEU A 185 -23.69 8.65 -22.22
CA LEU A 185 -22.37 8.63 -21.59
C LEU A 185 -22.23 9.64 -20.44
N ARG A 186 -22.95 10.78 -20.56
CA ARG A 186 -22.98 11.84 -19.54
C ARG A 186 -23.75 11.37 -18.29
N GLY A 187 -24.90 10.74 -18.47
CA GLY A 187 -25.70 10.18 -17.38
C GLY A 187 -24.96 9.05 -16.67
N ILE A 188 -24.35 8.13 -17.42
CA ILE A 188 -23.53 7.06 -16.82
C ILE A 188 -22.36 7.63 -16.00
N ALA A 189 -21.67 8.66 -16.50
CA ALA A 189 -20.59 9.33 -15.76
C ALA A 189 -21.10 9.98 -14.46
N GLN A 190 -22.26 10.60 -14.48
CA GLN A 190 -22.89 11.18 -13.29
C GLN A 190 -23.26 10.10 -12.26
N CYS A 191 -23.88 9.02 -12.68
CA CYS A 191 -24.23 7.89 -11.79
C CYS A 191 -23.01 7.25 -11.16
N LEU A 192 -21.93 7.01 -11.95
CA LEU A 192 -20.68 6.47 -11.41
C LEU A 192 -20.06 7.42 -10.36
N ASN A 193 -20.05 8.72 -10.63
CA ASN A 193 -19.52 9.71 -9.70
C ASN A 193 -20.38 9.81 -8.43
N ALA A 194 -21.70 9.79 -8.53
CA ALA A 194 -22.63 9.79 -7.41
C ALA A 194 -22.47 8.57 -6.51
N ARG A 195 -22.18 7.39 -7.09
CA ARG A 195 -21.86 6.15 -6.37
C ARG A 195 -20.43 6.12 -5.81
N GLY A 196 -19.66 7.19 -5.95
CA GLY A 196 -18.30 7.32 -5.39
C GLY A 196 -17.20 6.64 -6.21
N PHE A 197 -17.50 6.08 -7.38
CA PHE A 197 -16.46 5.49 -8.23
C PHE A 197 -15.51 6.55 -8.77
N LYS A 198 -14.22 6.20 -8.87
CA LYS A 198 -13.16 7.07 -9.39
C LYS A 198 -12.48 6.37 -10.56
N THR A 199 -11.93 7.12 -11.48
CA THR A 199 -11.07 6.55 -12.54
C THR A 199 -9.82 5.91 -11.93
N PRO A 200 -9.07 5.04 -12.66
CA PRO A 200 -7.83 4.44 -12.16
C PRO A 200 -6.80 5.45 -11.63
N ASN A 201 -6.89 6.71 -12.09
CA ASN A 201 -6.03 7.81 -11.65
C ASN A 201 -6.66 8.66 -10.52
N GLY A 202 -7.72 8.16 -9.87
CA GLY A 202 -8.38 8.84 -8.74
C GLY A 202 -9.25 10.05 -9.12
N LYS A 203 -9.47 10.31 -10.42
CA LYS A 203 -10.28 11.44 -10.92
C LYS A 203 -11.75 11.05 -11.07
N THR A 204 -12.64 12.04 -11.18
CA THR A 204 -14.05 11.84 -11.52
C THR A 204 -14.21 11.37 -12.98
N PHE A 205 -15.26 10.59 -13.24
CA PHE A 205 -15.60 10.16 -14.59
C PHE A 205 -16.12 11.33 -15.42
N LYS A 206 -15.61 11.43 -16.66
CA LYS A 206 -16.13 12.29 -17.72
C LYS A 206 -16.77 11.41 -18.80
N PRO A 207 -17.66 11.92 -19.67
CA PRO A 207 -18.27 11.12 -20.75
C PRO A 207 -17.26 10.36 -21.59
N GLN A 208 -16.14 10.98 -21.93
CA GLN A 208 -15.05 10.36 -22.69
C GLN A 208 -14.39 9.20 -21.92
N SER A 209 -14.25 9.34 -20.59
CA SER A 209 -13.69 8.27 -19.74
C SER A 209 -14.60 7.04 -19.73
N VAL A 210 -15.92 7.25 -19.70
CA VAL A 210 -16.90 6.16 -19.79
C VAL A 210 -16.86 5.50 -21.16
N LYS A 211 -16.80 6.27 -22.27
CA LYS A 211 -16.65 5.73 -23.62
C LYS A 211 -15.42 4.82 -23.71
N ASN A 212 -14.26 5.31 -23.27
CA ASN A 212 -13.02 4.55 -23.32
C ASN A 212 -13.10 3.25 -22.48
N LEU A 213 -13.74 3.32 -21.32
CA LEU A 213 -13.92 2.17 -20.43
C LEU A 213 -14.82 1.10 -21.04
N VAL A 214 -15.95 1.49 -21.65
CA VAL A 214 -16.88 0.58 -22.31
C VAL A 214 -16.24 -0.07 -23.55
N MET A 215 -15.55 0.71 -24.37
CA MET A 215 -14.83 0.17 -25.54
C MET A 215 -13.75 -0.82 -25.12
N ARG A 216 -13.02 -0.51 -24.04
CA ARG A 216 -11.99 -1.39 -23.51
C ARG A 216 -12.58 -2.69 -22.96
N ALA A 217 -13.64 -2.61 -22.20
CA ALA A 217 -14.33 -3.79 -21.66
C ALA A 217 -14.85 -4.70 -22.79
N ALA A 218 -15.40 -4.12 -23.86
CA ALA A 218 -15.85 -4.86 -25.04
C ALA A 218 -14.68 -5.57 -25.76
N SER A 219 -13.55 -4.89 -25.95
CA SER A 219 -12.37 -5.49 -26.60
C SER A 219 -11.76 -6.63 -25.76
N VAL A 220 -11.75 -6.50 -24.45
CA VAL A 220 -11.22 -7.54 -23.54
C VAL A 220 -12.14 -8.77 -23.49
N MET A 221 -13.45 -8.60 -23.65
CA MET A 221 -14.40 -9.72 -23.73
C MET A 221 -14.40 -10.41 -25.10
N ALA A 222 -14.03 -9.70 -26.15
CA ALA A 222 -13.92 -10.26 -27.50
C ALA A 222 -12.64 -11.09 -27.73
N THR A 223 -11.61 -10.91 -26.87
CA THR A 223 -10.40 -11.75 -26.87
C THR A 223 -10.60 -12.91 -25.91
N PRO A 224 -10.56 -14.20 -26.39
CA PRO A 224 -10.64 -15.36 -25.49
C PRO A 224 -9.48 -15.31 -24.49
N ASP A 225 -9.77 -15.68 -23.25
CA ASP A 225 -8.86 -15.65 -22.13
C ASP A 225 -7.61 -16.51 -22.44
N PRO A 226 -6.39 -15.95 -22.54
CA PRO A 226 -5.19 -16.72 -22.89
C PRO A 226 -4.87 -17.82 -21.88
N VAL A 227 -5.45 -17.75 -20.67
CA VAL A 227 -5.33 -18.81 -19.65
C VAL A 227 -6.27 -19.99 -19.93
N ALA A 228 -7.41 -19.75 -20.57
CA ALA A 228 -8.34 -20.83 -20.98
C ALA A 228 -7.78 -21.65 -22.15
N VAL A 229 -7.16 -20.96 -23.13
CA VAL A 229 -6.51 -21.61 -24.29
C VAL A 229 -5.34 -22.51 -23.85
N ASN A 230 -4.53 -22.08 -22.88
CA ASN A 230 -3.43 -22.90 -22.36
C ASN A 230 -3.88 -24.09 -21.50
N ARG A 231 -5.09 -24.07 -20.91
CA ARG A 231 -5.66 -25.24 -20.21
C ARG A 231 -6.19 -26.31 -21.16
N GLU A 232 -6.64 -25.94 -22.34
CA GLU A 232 -7.08 -26.90 -23.36
C GLU A 232 -5.91 -27.58 -24.08
N ILE A 233 -4.81 -26.87 -24.31
CA ILE A 233 -3.59 -27.41 -24.92
C ILE A 233 -2.82 -28.34 -23.94
N ALA A 234 -3.00 -28.17 -22.63
CA ALA A 234 -2.31 -28.97 -21.59
C ALA A 234 -3.04 -30.26 -21.20
N LYS A 235 -4.12 -30.67 -21.89
CA LYS A 235 -4.70 -32.01 -21.70
C LYS A 235 -3.77 -33.05 -22.35
N PRO A 236 -3.18 -33.99 -21.59
CA PRO A 236 -2.36 -35.05 -22.16
C PRO A 236 -3.23 -35.92 -23.09
N PRO A 237 -2.68 -36.39 -24.22
CA PRO A 237 -3.41 -37.25 -25.14
C PRO A 237 -3.86 -38.51 -24.39
N GLY A 238 -5.14 -38.85 -24.55
CA GLY A 238 -5.76 -40.03 -23.96
C GLY A 238 -4.95 -41.28 -24.26
N LYS A 239 -4.72 -42.12 -23.25
CA LYS A 239 -3.97 -43.39 -23.33
C LYS A 239 -4.53 -44.22 -24.49
N ALA A 240 -3.75 -44.39 -25.52
CA ALA A 240 -4.05 -45.30 -26.60
C ALA A 240 -4.26 -46.74 -26.04
N ALA A 241 -5.36 -47.35 -26.45
CA ALA A 241 -5.71 -48.73 -26.10
C ALA A 241 -4.59 -49.67 -26.50
N LYS A 242 -4.13 -50.53 -25.58
CA LYS A 242 -3.15 -51.54 -25.87
C LYS A 242 -3.71 -52.55 -26.89
N PRO A 243 -2.94 -52.96 -27.95
CA PRO A 243 -3.37 -53.98 -28.86
C PRO A 243 -3.37 -55.35 -28.14
N ASN A 244 -4.46 -56.07 -28.42
CA ASN A 244 -4.75 -57.40 -27.89
C ASN A 244 -3.70 -58.42 -28.41
N ARG A 245 -2.93 -59.05 -27.54
CA ARG A 245 -2.00 -60.15 -27.91
C ARG A 245 -2.78 -61.45 -28.10
N PRO A 246 -2.61 -62.14 -29.21
CA PRO A 246 -3.24 -63.45 -29.40
C PRO A 246 -2.58 -64.49 -28.45
N LYS A 247 -3.44 -65.28 -27.80
CA LYS A 247 -3.02 -66.43 -27.02
C LYS A 247 -2.51 -67.51 -27.96
N HIS A 248 -1.23 -67.90 -27.90
CA HIS A 248 -0.72 -69.14 -28.45
C HIS A 248 -0.98 -70.26 -27.45
N SER A 249 -1.76 -71.23 -27.88
CA SER A 249 -1.90 -72.55 -27.33
C SER A 249 -0.64 -73.36 -27.59
N ARG A 250 -0.02 -73.87 -26.53
CA ARG A 250 0.46 -75.26 -26.35
C ARG A 250 0.76 -75.50 -24.91
#